data_8d00ca2dc20cc54b326571b78a491479
#
_entry.id   8d00ca2dc20cc54b326571b78a491479
#
_cell.length_a   1.000
_cell.length_b   1.000
_cell.length_c   1.000
_cell.angle_alpha   90.00
_cell.angle_beta   90.00
_cell.angle_gamma   90.00
#
_symmetry.space_group_name_H-M   'P 1'
#
loop_
_entity.id
_entity.type
_entity.pdbx_description
1 polymer ?
#
loop_
_entity_poly.entity_id
_entity_poly.type
_entity_poly.pdbx_seq_one_letter_code
_entity_poly.pdbx_strand_id
1 'polypeptide(L)'
;MPLLMPVLLAGLLFCIGVYGVLARRNAILVLMSVELMLNAVNVNLVAFDVWLRDELLAGQVFTLFVITIAAAEVGLGLAIVLLVFRQRETSRLDAMDQLAEEREPLGEAAGEREPAE
;
A
#
# COMPACT_ATOMS: atom_id res chain seq x y z
N MET A 1 -26.67 -22.15 9.28
CA MET A 1 -26.62 -20.86 8.56
C MET A 1 -26.71 -21.08 7.07
N PRO A 2 -27.49 -20.32 6.33
CA PRO A 2 -27.43 -20.42 4.88
C PRO A 2 -26.07 -19.93 4.39
N LEU A 3 -25.38 -20.78 3.67
CA LEU A 3 -24.05 -20.49 3.07
C LEU A 3 -24.09 -19.27 2.13
N LEU A 4 -25.25 -18.99 1.59
CA LEU A 4 -25.46 -17.89 0.63
C LEU A 4 -25.05 -16.53 1.18
N MET A 5 -25.35 -16.23 2.44
CA MET A 5 -25.05 -14.92 3.04
C MET A 5 -23.55 -14.61 3.11
N PRO A 6 -22.71 -15.49 3.69
CA PRO A 6 -21.26 -15.23 3.72
C PRO A 6 -20.63 -15.23 2.35
N VAL A 7 -21.10 -16.07 1.41
CA VAL A 7 -20.58 -16.09 0.04
C VAL A 7 -20.91 -14.80 -0.71
N LEU A 8 -22.12 -14.26 -0.55
CA LEU A 8 -22.50 -12.97 -1.12
C LEU A 8 -21.67 -11.83 -0.53
N LEU A 9 -21.47 -11.84 0.78
CA LEU A 9 -20.61 -10.84 1.44
C LEU A 9 -19.16 -10.90 0.93
N ALA A 10 -18.59 -12.10 0.85
CA ALA A 10 -17.26 -12.31 0.31
C ALA A 10 -17.13 -11.85 -1.14
N GLY A 11 -18.13 -12.20 -1.97
CA GLY A 11 -18.18 -11.74 -3.35
C GLY A 11 -18.22 -10.21 -3.48
N LEU A 12 -19.01 -9.54 -2.65
CA LEU A 12 -19.09 -8.08 -2.61
C LEU A 12 -17.75 -7.46 -2.21
N LEU A 13 -17.14 -7.96 -1.13
CA LEU A 13 -15.82 -7.50 -0.66
C LEU A 13 -14.75 -7.69 -1.72
N PHE A 14 -14.76 -8.83 -2.40
CA PHE A 14 -13.82 -9.11 -3.48
C PHE A 14 -13.98 -8.15 -4.66
N CYS A 15 -15.21 -7.89 -5.08
CA CYS A 15 -15.49 -6.93 -6.16
C CYS A 15 -15.04 -5.51 -5.82
N ILE A 16 -15.28 -5.06 -4.59
CA ILE A 16 -14.81 -3.76 -4.11
C ILE A 16 -13.28 -3.70 -4.10
N GLY A 17 -12.62 -4.77 -3.67
CA GLY A 17 -11.17 -4.88 -3.69
C GLY A 17 -10.59 -4.79 -5.10
N VAL A 18 -11.15 -5.55 -6.05
CA VAL A 18 -10.76 -5.50 -7.47
C VAL A 18 -10.94 -4.09 -8.04
N TYR A 19 -12.08 -3.47 -7.77
CA TYR A 19 -12.32 -2.08 -8.18
C TYR A 19 -11.28 -1.12 -7.60
N GLY A 20 -10.93 -1.26 -6.33
CA GLY A 20 -9.92 -0.44 -5.67
C GLY A 20 -8.53 -0.59 -6.29
N VAL A 21 -8.13 -1.80 -6.66
CA VAL A 21 -6.85 -2.06 -7.36
C VAL A 21 -6.81 -1.39 -8.74
N LEU A 22 -7.90 -1.51 -9.49
CA LEU A 22 -7.95 -1.00 -10.86
C LEU A 22 -8.13 0.52 -10.94
N ALA A 23 -8.87 1.11 -9.98
CA ALA A 23 -9.23 2.52 -10.01
C ALA A 23 -8.18 3.44 -9.37
N ARG A 24 -7.26 2.92 -8.58
CA ARG A 24 -6.34 3.75 -7.77
C ARG A 24 -4.89 3.62 -8.22
N ARG A 25 -4.21 4.77 -8.29
CA ARG A 25 -2.78 4.86 -8.59
C ARG A 25 -1.91 4.95 -7.33
N ASN A 26 -2.52 5.09 -6.16
CA ASN A 26 -1.80 5.20 -4.90
C ASN A 26 -1.48 3.80 -4.36
N ALA A 27 -0.20 3.52 -4.13
CA ALA A 27 0.28 2.23 -3.64
C ALA A 27 -0.36 1.80 -2.31
N ILE A 28 -0.61 2.74 -1.40
CA ILE A 28 -1.25 2.45 -0.10
C ILE A 28 -2.71 1.99 -0.31
N LEU A 29 -3.45 2.67 -1.19
CA LEU A 29 -4.84 2.29 -1.48
C LEU A 29 -4.92 0.95 -2.22
N VAL A 30 -3.95 0.64 -3.08
CA VAL A 30 -3.83 -0.67 -3.73
C VAL A 30 -3.56 -1.76 -2.71
N LEU A 31 -2.64 -1.54 -1.76
CA LEU A 31 -2.39 -2.47 -0.65
C LEU A 31 -3.66 -2.74 0.17
N MET A 32 -4.40 -1.69 0.55
CA MET A 32 -5.66 -1.85 1.28
C MET A 32 -6.71 -2.61 0.47
N SER A 33 -6.73 -2.43 -0.84
CA SER A 33 -7.66 -3.14 -1.73
C SER A 33 -7.32 -4.62 -1.85
N VAL A 34 -6.05 -4.97 -1.93
CA VAL A 34 -5.57 -6.37 -1.91
C VAL A 34 -5.91 -7.03 -0.57
N GLU A 35 -5.72 -6.32 0.54
CA GLU A 35 -6.09 -6.79 1.87
C GLU A 35 -7.60 -7.10 1.96
N LEU A 36 -8.43 -6.26 1.36
CA LEU A 36 -9.88 -6.48 1.30
C LEU A 36 -10.22 -7.75 0.50
N MET A 37 -9.50 -8.01 -0.60
CA MET A 37 -9.66 -9.24 -1.39
C MET A 37 -9.25 -10.48 -0.59
N LEU A 38 -8.15 -10.42 0.16
CA LEU A 38 -7.70 -11.51 1.04
C LEU A 38 -8.71 -11.79 2.15
N ASN A 39 -9.30 -10.73 2.74
CA ASN A 39 -10.39 -10.88 3.71
C ASN A 39 -11.63 -11.59 3.11
N ALA A 40 -11.96 -11.28 1.87
CA ALA A 40 -13.05 -11.98 1.17
C ALA A 40 -12.78 -13.49 1.05
N VAL A 41 -11.55 -13.87 0.73
CA VAL A 41 -11.12 -15.28 0.69
C VAL A 41 -11.24 -15.92 2.06
N ASN A 42 -10.80 -15.25 3.12
CA ASN A 42 -10.89 -15.74 4.50
C ASN A 42 -12.34 -15.99 4.93
N VAL A 43 -13.25 -15.07 4.61
CA VAL A 43 -14.68 -15.25 4.88
C VAL A 43 -15.23 -16.49 4.20
N ASN A 44 -14.83 -16.73 2.94
CA ASN A 44 -15.24 -17.94 2.22
C ASN A 44 -14.67 -19.21 2.83
N LEU A 45 -13.39 -19.24 3.20
CA LEU A 45 -12.75 -20.41 3.81
C LEU A 45 -13.46 -20.80 5.10
N VAL A 46 -13.72 -19.86 5.99
CA VAL A 46 -14.43 -20.12 7.24
C VAL A 46 -15.88 -20.53 6.99
N ALA A 47 -16.57 -19.88 6.05
CA ALA A 47 -17.96 -20.20 5.73
C ALA A 47 -18.11 -21.64 5.20
N PHE A 48 -17.22 -22.06 4.31
CA PHE A 48 -17.22 -23.42 3.79
C PHE A 48 -16.85 -24.45 4.85
N ASP A 49 -15.89 -24.15 5.71
CA ASP A 49 -15.46 -25.01 6.81
C ASP A 49 -16.63 -25.30 7.77
N VAL A 50 -17.33 -24.25 8.20
CA VAL A 50 -18.49 -24.36 9.05
C VAL A 50 -19.67 -25.10 8.36
N TRP A 51 -19.85 -24.89 7.06
CA TRP A 51 -20.95 -25.52 6.31
C TRP A 51 -20.70 -27.01 6.07
N LEU A 52 -19.47 -27.39 5.74
CA LEU A 52 -19.07 -28.78 5.52
C LEU A 52 -18.96 -29.57 6.83
N ARG A 53 -18.99 -28.88 7.98
CA ARG A 53 -18.78 -29.50 9.30
C ARG A 53 -17.48 -30.30 9.35
N ASP A 54 -16.41 -29.71 8.84
CA ASP A 54 -15.10 -30.35 8.85
C ASP A 54 -14.60 -30.51 10.29
N GLU A 55 -14.43 -31.76 10.73
CA GLU A 55 -13.93 -32.07 12.07
C GLU A 55 -12.49 -31.63 12.29
N LEU A 56 -11.73 -31.48 11.22
CA LEU A 56 -10.32 -31.06 11.27
C LEU A 56 -10.15 -29.53 11.30
N LEU A 57 -11.23 -28.76 11.15
CA LEU A 57 -11.21 -27.29 11.11
C LEU A 57 -10.16 -26.75 10.12
N ALA A 58 -9.94 -27.49 9.03
CA ALA A 58 -8.88 -27.22 8.06
C ALA A 58 -9.02 -25.81 7.45
N GLY A 59 -10.24 -25.36 7.16
CA GLY A 59 -10.51 -24.03 6.65
C GLY A 59 -10.13 -22.92 7.63
N GLN A 60 -10.38 -23.13 8.92
CA GLN A 60 -10.02 -22.17 9.96
C GLN A 60 -8.50 -22.09 10.17
N VAL A 61 -7.81 -23.22 10.19
CA VAL A 61 -6.35 -23.27 10.29
C VAL A 61 -5.73 -22.57 9.07
N PHE A 62 -6.24 -22.84 7.88
CA PHE A 62 -5.78 -22.21 6.65
C PHE A 62 -6.02 -20.70 6.67
N THR A 63 -7.17 -20.27 7.19
CA THR A 63 -7.51 -18.85 7.37
C THR A 63 -6.50 -18.13 8.28
N LEU A 64 -6.13 -18.72 9.40
CA LEU A 64 -5.10 -18.16 10.30
C LEU A 64 -3.76 -18.00 9.59
N PHE A 65 -3.40 -18.98 8.77
CA PHE A 65 -2.18 -18.92 7.96
C PHE A 65 -2.23 -17.76 6.95
N VAL A 66 -3.34 -17.60 6.23
CA VAL A 66 -3.55 -16.52 5.27
C VAL A 66 -3.52 -15.15 5.95
N ILE A 67 -4.15 -14.99 7.11
CA ILE A 67 -4.11 -13.75 7.90
C ILE A 67 -2.67 -13.38 8.28
N THR A 68 -1.88 -14.37 8.70
CA THR A 68 -0.48 -14.14 9.07
C THR A 68 0.36 -13.69 7.88
N ILE A 69 0.17 -14.30 6.71
CA ILE A 69 0.85 -13.90 5.47
C ILE A 69 0.41 -12.49 5.06
N ALA A 70 -0.89 -12.21 5.09
CA ALA A 70 -1.44 -10.91 4.75
C ALA A 70 -0.87 -9.79 5.63
N ALA A 71 -0.77 -10.02 6.94
CA ALA A 71 -0.15 -9.07 7.85
C ALA A 71 1.33 -8.82 7.54
N ALA A 72 2.08 -9.87 7.17
CA ALA A 72 3.47 -9.75 6.76
C ALA A 72 3.62 -8.98 5.44
N GLU A 73 2.76 -9.24 4.46
CA GLU A 73 2.74 -8.55 3.16
C GLU A 73 2.43 -7.06 3.31
N VAL A 74 1.45 -6.71 4.13
CA VAL A 74 1.12 -5.30 4.43
C VAL A 74 2.31 -4.60 5.10
N GLY A 75 2.94 -5.23 6.08
CA GLY A 75 4.12 -4.69 6.75
C GLY A 75 5.28 -4.45 5.79
N LEU A 76 5.57 -5.43 4.93
CA LEU A 76 6.60 -5.31 3.91
C LEU A 76 6.25 -4.25 2.85
N GLY A 77 5.01 -4.24 2.37
CA GLY A 77 4.53 -3.27 1.39
C GLY A 77 4.62 -1.84 1.90
N LEU A 78 4.20 -1.59 3.14
CA LEU A 78 4.33 -0.27 3.77
C LEU A 78 5.79 0.14 3.96
N ALA A 79 6.67 -0.79 4.32
CA ALA A 79 8.10 -0.52 4.44
C ALA A 79 8.70 -0.08 3.09
N ILE A 80 8.34 -0.74 2.00
CA ILE A 80 8.77 -0.39 0.64
C ILE A 80 8.24 0.99 0.25
N VAL A 81 6.97 1.27 0.49
CA VAL A 81 6.35 2.58 0.18
C VAL A 81 7.06 3.70 0.95
N LEU A 82 7.31 3.51 2.24
CA LEU A 82 8.05 4.47 3.06
C LEU A 82 9.47 4.69 2.55
N LEU A 83 10.17 3.63 2.18
CA LEU A 83 11.54 3.73 1.64
C LEU A 83 11.57 4.55 0.35
N VAL A 84 10.67 4.25 -0.58
CA VAL A 84 10.55 4.99 -1.85
C VAL A 84 10.20 6.46 -1.60
N PHE A 85 9.32 6.73 -0.64
CA PHE A 85 8.92 8.10 -0.29
C PHE A 85 10.10 8.90 0.28
N ARG A 86 10.87 8.31 1.18
CA ARG A 86 12.07 8.92 1.76
C ARG A 86 13.15 9.19 0.72
N GLN A 87 13.37 8.28 -0.21
CA GLN A 87 14.34 8.47 -1.29
C GLN A 87 13.95 9.63 -2.21
N ARG A 88 12.67 9.77 -2.54
CA ARG A 88 12.20 10.89 -3.35
C ARG A 88 12.35 12.23 -2.64
N GLU A 89 12.09 12.28 -1.36
CA GLU A 89 12.24 13.48 -0.54
C GLU A 89 13.70 13.93 -0.47
N THR A 90 14.62 12.99 -0.23
CA THR A 90 16.08 13.25 -0.23
C THR A 90 16.55 13.77 -1.59
N SER A 91 16.14 13.14 -2.68
CA SER A 91 16.49 13.58 -4.03
C SER A 91 15.99 14.98 -4.37
N ARG A 92 14.83 15.37 -3.83
CA ARG A 92 14.29 16.74 -4.00
C ARG A 92 15.10 17.77 -3.23
N LEU A 93 15.52 17.44 -2.01
CA LEU A 93 16.36 18.32 -1.20
C LEU A 93 17.73 18.52 -1.83
N ASP A 94 18.36 17.44 -2.32
CA ASP A 94 19.65 17.50 -3.04
C ASP A 94 19.55 18.36 -4.29
N ALA A 95 18.47 18.24 -5.06
CA ALA A 95 18.22 19.07 -6.23
C ALA A 95 18.04 20.55 -5.88
N MET A 96 17.40 20.88 -4.75
CA MET A 96 17.24 22.24 -4.27
C MET A 96 18.57 22.85 -3.80
N ASP A 97 19.41 22.07 -3.13
CA ASP A 97 20.75 22.48 -2.70
C ASP A 97 21.65 22.81 -3.89
N GLN A 98 21.64 22.00 -4.93
CA GLN A 98 22.38 22.26 -6.17
C GLN A 98 21.92 23.55 -6.86
N LEU A 99 20.62 23.84 -6.87
CA LEU A 99 20.06 25.08 -7.41
C LEU A 99 20.44 26.30 -6.56
N ALA A 100 20.56 26.15 -5.24
CA ALA A 100 21.01 27.22 -4.36
C ALA A 100 22.49 27.53 -4.58
N GLU A 101 23.34 26.50 -4.71
CA GLU A 101 24.78 26.62 -5.02
C GLU A 101 25.01 27.29 -6.37
N GLU A 102 24.19 27.00 -7.37
CA GLU A 102 24.28 27.61 -8.72
C GLU A 102 23.85 29.08 -8.72
N ARG A 103 23.02 29.52 -7.77
CA ARG A 103 22.60 30.93 -7.61
C ARG A 103 23.62 31.80 -6.89
N GLU A 104 24.41 31.27 -5.99
CA GLU A 104 25.40 32.02 -5.22
C GLU A 104 26.43 32.76 -6.09
N PRO A 105 27.09 32.13 -7.08
CA PRO A 105 28.07 32.82 -7.93
C PRO A 105 27.49 33.93 -8.78
N LEU A 106 26.19 33.87 -9.12
CA LEU A 106 25.51 34.94 -9.86
C LEU A 106 25.21 36.15 -9.00
N GLY A 107 25.03 35.97 -7.70
CA GLY A 107 24.81 37.02 -6.72
C GLY A 107 26.11 37.80 -6.43
N GLU A 108 27.23 37.10 -6.32
CA GLU A 108 28.56 37.69 -6.11
C GLU A 108 29.02 38.52 -7.32
N ALA A 109 28.83 37.97 -8.52
CA ALA A 109 29.16 38.69 -9.75
C ALA A 109 28.29 39.94 -10.00
N ALA A 110 27.10 40.01 -9.45
CA ALA A 110 26.22 41.21 -9.54
C ALA A 110 26.59 42.28 -8.50
N GLY A 111 27.18 41.89 -7.36
CA GLY A 111 27.63 42.80 -6.29
C GLY A 111 28.95 43.52 -6.62
N GLU A 112 29.80 42.99 -7.49
CA GLU A 112 31.08 43.60 -7.89
C GLU A 112 30.96 44.66 -8.99
N ARG A 113 29.79 44.93 -9.50
CA ARG A 113 29.55 45.99 -10.51
C ARG A 113 29.00 47.29 -9.94
N GLU A 114 29.46 47.67 -8.76
CA GLU A 114 29.27 49.04 -8.31
C GLU A 114 30.38 49.93 -8.92
N PRO A 115 30.02 50.90 -9.76
CA PRO A 115 31.03 51.78 -10.35
C PRO A 115 31.64 52.61 -9.23
N ALA A 116 32.93 52.44 -9.03
CA ALA A 116 33.73 53.40 -8.26
C ALA A 116 33.78 54.68 -9.06
N GLU A 117 33.15 55.74 -8.56
CA GLU A 117 33.41 57.12 -9.00
C GLU A 117 34.77 57.62 -8.49
#